data_3b16c79f2fb1108e267b008a5e8b7e7c
#
_entry.id   3b16c79f2fb1108e267b008a5e8b7e7c
#
_cell.length_a   1.000
_cell.length_b   1.000
_cell.length_c   1.000
_cell.angle_alpha   90.00
_cell.angle_beta   90.00
_cell.angle_gamma   90.00
#
_symmetry.space_group_name_H-M   'P 1'
#
loop_
_entity.id
_entity.type
_entity.pdbx_description
1 polymer ?
#
loop_
_entity_poly.entity_id
_entity_poly.type
_entity_poly.pdbx_seq_one_letter_code
_entity_poly.pdbx_strand_id
1 'polypeptide(L)'
;MSNSGVAGQRNNSEKSQPSSFPDHEENGSRKKPDIEIRDMGVDDIPAVFHLGEQVFTADKTPTLYRTWDEFEVISMFNEDTEYCLVAEMDGQIIGFAMGNVVTKKKSAWKYGYLVWLVVSPEFQRLGVASRLFHKFEDKMVEAGVRIFMIDTEADNLPALHFFRARGFGSPQQHIYMTYNPAATEQQKEKKRNLRGKKNGSKHRRGG
;
A
#
# COMPACT_ATOMS: atom_id res chain seq x y z
N MET A 1 -17.85 46.00 -58.39
CA MET A 1 -19.13 46.77 -58.34
C MET A 1 -19.40 46.94 -56.84
N SER A 2 -18.99 48.09 -56.28
CA SER A 2 -19.85 49.25 -56.02
C SER A 2 -20.83 48.97 -54.91
N ASN A 3 -20.96 49.61 -53.80
CA ASN A 3 -20.74 51.01 -53.40
C ASN A 3 -21.13 51.11 -51.89
N SER A 4 -20.37 51.68 -51.05
CA SER A 4 -20.45 53.04 -50.47
C SER A 4 -21.66 53.31 -49.54
N GLY A 5 -21.30 53.97 -48.44
CA GLY A 5 -22.06 55.03 -47.78
C GLY A 5 -22.10 54.93 -46.25
N VAL A 6 -21.31 55.63 -45.58
CA VAL A 6 -21.28 56.99 -45.06
C VAL A 6 -22.01 57.17 -43.70
N ALA A 7 -21.22 57.46 -42.71
CA ALA A 7 -21.24 58.51 -41.69
C ALA A 7 -22.41 58.70 -40.69
N GLY A 8 -22.00 58.96 -39.44
CA GLY A 8 -22.82 59.55 -38.42
C GLY A 8 -22.13 59.61 -37.05
N GLN A 9 -21.30 60.65 -36.82
CA GLN A 9 -20.77 61.04 -35.53
C GLN A 9 -21.87 61.42 -34.54
N ARG A 10 -21.70 61.08 -33.26
CA ARG A 10 -21.78 62.11 -32.16
C ARG A 10 -21.22 61.55 -30.86
N ASN A 11 -20.34 62.37 -30.28
CA ASN A 11 -19.75 62.32 -28.95
C ASN A 11 -20.83 62.22 -27.85
N ASN A 12 -20.50 61.46 -26.79
CA ASN A 12 -20.69 62.03 -25.47
C ASN A 12 -19.69 61.43 -24.46
N SER A 13 -18.95 62.31 -23.83
CA SER A 13 -17.99 62.07 -22.80
C SER A 13 -18.73 61.83 -21.48
N GLU A 14 -18.49 60.67 -20.88
CA GLU A 14 -18.68 60.56 -19.42
C GLU A 14 -17.50 59.84 -18.80
N LYS A 15 -16.82 60.61 -17.97
CA LYS A 15 -15.75 60.19 -17.09
C LYS A 15 -16.34 59.29 -16.01
N SER A 16 -15.91 58.05 -15.96
CA SER A 16 -16.09 57.19 -14.77
C SER A 16 -14.74 56.77 -14.27
N GLN A 17 -14.54 57.04 -13.00
CA GLN A 17 -13.31 56.79 -12.22
C GLN A 17 -12.94 55.33 -12.17
N PRO A 18 -11.65 54.95 -12.05
CA PRO A 18 -11.24 53.61 -11.81
C PRO A 18 -11.50 53.24 -10.35
N SER A 19 -12.37 52.26 -10.12
CA SER A 19 -12.50 51.59 -8.83
C SER A 19 -11.26 50.73 -8.60
N SER A 20 -10.45 51.14 -7.65
CA SER A 20 -9.34 50.38 -7.10
C SER A 20 -9.89 49.16 -6.37
N PHE A 21 -9.80 47.97 -7.00
CA PHE A 21 -9.89 46.70 -6.28
C PHE A 21 -8.53 46.43 -5.63
N PRO A 22 -8.47 46.08 -4.36
CA PRO A 22 -7.20 45.67 -3.76
C PRO A 22 -6.80 44.33 -4.35
N ASP A 23 -5.63 44.31 -4.98
CA ASP A 23 -4.94 43.10 -5.38
C ASP A 23 -4.64 42.26 -4.13
N HIS A 24 -5.45 41.26 -3.85
CA HIS A 24 -5.10 40.20 -2.92
C HIS A 24 -4.14 39.25 -3.62
N GLU A 25 -2.88 39.66 -3.68
CA GLU A 25 -1.76 38.75 -3.87
C GLU A 25 -1.58 37.92 -2.59
N GLU A 26 -2.37 36.93 -2.36
CA GLU A 26 -1.99 35.76 -1.56
C GLU A 26 -1.50 34.63 -2.46
N ASN A 27 -0.36 34.83 -3.06
CA ASN A 27 0.44 33.77 -3.62
C ASN A 27 1.16 33.05 -2.46
N GLY A 28 0.37 32.39 -1.63
CA GLY A 28 0.85 31.45 -0.63
C GLY A 28 1.43 30.24 -1.36
N SER A 29 2.70 30.30 -1.73
CA SER A 29 3.50 29.12 -2.11
C SER A 29 3.29 28.07 -1.02
N ARG A 30 2.41 27.09 -1.26
CA ARG A 30 2.26 25.93 -0.40
C ARG A 30 3.60 25.22 -0.43
N LYS A 31 4.41 25.44 0.60
CA LYS A 31 5.66 24.74 0.83
C LYS A 31 5.33 23.24 0.74
N LYS A 32 5.96 22.51 -0.19
CA LYS A 32 5.83 21.05 -0.23
C LYS A 32 6.15 20.53 1.17
N PRO A 33 5.33 19.61 1.70
CA PRO A 33 5.62 19.02 3.00
C PRO A 33 7.03 18.43 2.98
N ASP A 34 7.81 18.75 4.00
CA ASP A 34 9.17 18.26 4.14
C ASP A 34 9.09 16.85 4.71
N ILE A 35 9.18 15.86 3.80
CA ILE A 35 9.15 14.45 4.15
C ILE A 35 10.57 13.94 4.12
N GLU A 36 11.06 13.42 5.22
CA GLU A 36 12.37 12.78 5.31
C GLU A 36 12.25 11.26 5.18
N ILE A 37 13.16 10.63 4.42
CA ILE A 37 13.32 9.17 4.39
C ILE A 37 14.66 8.85 5.07
N ARG A 38 14.61 8.15 6.18
CA ARG A 38 15.77 7.79 6.97
C ARG A 38 15.73 6.33 7.42
N ASP A 39 16.86 5.88 7.94
CA ASP A 39 16.97 4.57 8.57
C ASP A 39 16.08 4.54 9.83
N MET A 40 15.45 3.40 10.07
CA MET A 40 14.64 3.18 11.26
C MET A 40 15.53 3.07 12.49
N GLY A 41 15.20 3.82 13.52
CA GLY A 41 15.80 3.68 14.85
C GLY A 41 14.94 2.80 15.76
N VAL A 42 15.54 2.36 16.88
CA VAL A 42 14.81 1.56 17.88
C VAL A 42 13.59 2.30 18.45
N ASP A 43 13.68 3.61 18.57
CA ASP A 43 12.60 4.45 19.09
C ASP A 43 11.41 4.59 18.10
N ASP A 44 11.61 4.24 16.84
CA ASP A 44 10.54 4.25 15.82
C ASP A 44 9.66 2.99 15.86
N ILE A 45 10.12 1.91 16.47
CA ILE A 45 9.44 0.61 16.49
C ILE A 45 7.99 0.72 16.93
N PRO A 46 7.65 1.42 18.03
CA PRO A 46 6.25 1.56 18.45
C PRO A 46 5.38 2.27 17.42
N ALA A 47 5.89 3.35 16.80
CA ALA A 47 5.16 4.12 15.79
C ALA A 47 4.95 3.30 14.50
N VAL A 48 5.96 2.56 14.07
CA VAL A 48 5.91 1.63 12.93
C VAL A 48 4.88 0.52 13.19
N PHE A 49 4.93 -0.10 14.37
CA PHE A 49 3.98 -1.13 14.77
C PHE A 49 2.53 -0.61 14.72
N HIS A 50 2.25 0.52 15.36
CA HIS A 50 0.90 1.11 15.37
C HIS A 50 0.42 1.53 13.98
N LEU A 51 1.30 2.05 13.13
CA LEU A 51 0.93 2.36 11.75
C LEU A 51 0.55 1.09 10.97
N GLY A 52 1.28 0.01 11.17
CA GLY A 52 0.97 -1.28 10.55
C GLY A 52 -0.37 -1.85 11.04
N GLU A 53 -0.68 -1.76 12.34
CA GLU A 53 -1.99 -2.18 12.89
C GLU A 53 -3.17 -1.44 12.24
N GLN A 54 -3.01 -0.16 11.90
CA GLN A 54 -4.05 0.62 11.22
C GLN A 54 -4.27 0.19 9.77
N VAL A 55 -3.23 -0.33 9.11
CA VAL A 55 -3.27 -0.71 7.69
C VAL A 55 -3.60 -2.18 7.51
N PHE A 56 -3.03 -3.08 8.32
CA PHE A 56 -3.18 -4.53 8.22
C PHE A 56 -4.26 -5.06 9.14
N THR A 57 -5.47 -4.54 8.99
CA THR A 57 -6.63 -5.03 9.76
C THR A 57 -7.13 -6.35 9.20
N ALA A 58 -7.74 -7.20 10.04
CA ALA A 58 -8.31 -8.48 9.64
C ALA A 58 -9.35 -8.37 8.50
N ASP A 59 -10.03 -7.23 8.39
CA ASP A 59 -10.99 -6.97 7.32
C ASP A 59 -10.31 -6.68 5.98
N LYS A 60 -9.11 -6.09 6.02
CA LYS A 60 -8.34 -5.72 4.80
C LYS A 60 -7.38 -6.82 4.36
N THR A 61 -6.90 -7.61 5.31
CA THR A 61 -5.97 -8.72 5.07
C THR A 61 -6.50 -10.00 5.71
N PRO A 62 -7.55 -10.62 5.14
CA PRO A 62 -8.20 -11.78 5.74
C PRO A 62 -7.33 -13.05 5.68
N THR A 63 -6.24 -13.05 4.93
CA THR A 63 -5.32 -14.18 4.86
C THR A 63 -4.30 -14.11 5.98
N LEU A 64 -4.13 -15.21 6.69
CA LEU A 64 -3.08 -15.38 7.71
C LEU A 64 -1.71 -15.71 7.09
N TYR A 65 -1.51 -15.39 5.83
CA TYR A 65 -0.25 -15.66 5.13
C TYR A 65 0.92 -14.89 5.78
N ARG A 66 0.66 -13.65 6.19
CA ARG A 66 1.53 -12.86 7.05
C ARG A 66 0.70 -12.22 8.12
N THR A 67 1.17 -12.33 9.34
CA THR A 67 0.57 -11.66 10.50
C THR A 67 1.42 -10.46 10.84
N TRP A 68 0.81 -9.30 10.91
CA TRP A 68 1.45 -8.12 11.46
C TRP A 68 1.37 -8.20 12.97
N ASP A 69 2.51 -8.36 13.63
CA ASP A 69 2.63 -8.35 15.07
C ASP A 69 3.95 -7.69 15.51
N GLU A 70 4.08 -7.45 16.80
CA GLU A 70 5.25 -6.80 17.38
C GLU A 70 6.53 -7.62 17.22
N PHE A 71 6.43 -8.94 17.23
CA PHE A 71 7.58 -9.84 17.08
C PHE A 71 8.13 -9.79 15.67
N GLU A 72 7.27 -9.69 14.66
CA GLU A 72 7.68 -9.54 13.27
C GLU A 72 8.49 -8.25 13.08
N VAL A 73 8.00 -7.12 13.60
CA VAL A 73 8.71 -5.83 13.51
C VAL A 73 10.06 -5.89 14.21
N ILE A 74 10.09 -6.41 15.45
CA ILE A 74 11.33 -6.51 16.25
C ILE A 74 12.33 -7.47 15.59
N SER A 75 11.88 -8.63 15.07
CA SER A 75 12.72 -9.61 14.41
C SER A 75 13.38 -9.01 13.18
N MET A 76 12.59 -8.40 12.29
CA MET A 76 13.12 -7.75 11.10
C MET A 76 14.08 -6.61 11.42
N PHE A 77 13.77 -5.80 12.42
CA PHE A 77 14.66 -4.72 12.86
C PHE A 77 16.00 -5.27 13.37
N ASN A 78 15.99 -6.35 14.14
CA ASN A 78 17.22 -6.93 14.70
C ASN A 78 18.08 -7.67 13.66
N GLU A 79 17.43 -8.33 12.71
CA GLU A 79 18.12 -9.16 11.72
C GLU A 79 18.63 -8.36 10.51
N ASP A 80 17.84 -7.37 10.08
CA ASP A 80 18.02 -6.64 8.82
C ASP A 80 17.82 -5.12 9.00
N THR A 81 18.35 -4.54 10.09
CA THR A 81 18.20 -3.11 10.45
C THR A 81 18.50 -2.18 9.28
N GLU A 82 19.52 -2.48 8.50
CA GLU A 82 19.96 -1.66 7.36
C GLU A 82 18.91 -1.55 6.24
N TYR A 83 17.92 -2.46 6.21
CA TYR A 83 16.82 -2.46 5.24
C TYR A 83 15.48 -2.10 5.87
N CYS A 84 15.51 -1.52 7.07
CA CYS A 84 14.36 -0.95 7.74
C CYS A 84 14.41 0.58 7.63
N LEU A 85 13.42 1.16 6.95
CA LEU A 85 13.34 2.59 6.64
C LEU A 85 12.04 3.18 7.15
N VAL A 86 12.06 4.45 7.53
CA VAL A 86 10.87 5.24 7.86
C VAL A 86 10.79 6.49 7.01
N ALA A 87 9.56 6.92 6.78
CA ALA A 87 9.24 8.23 6.25
C ALA A 87 8.68 9.08 7.39
N GLU A 88 9.32 10.20 7.66
CA GLU A 88 8.96 11.13 8.71
C GLU A 88 8.53 12.47 8.14
N MET A 89 7.53 13.08 8.74
CA MET A 89 7.09 14.43 8.46
C MET A 89 6.69 15.11 9.77
N ASP A 90 7.28 16.26 10.07
CA ASP A 90 7.01 17.03 11.28
C ASP A 90 7.12 16.20 12.58
N GLY A 91 8.09 15.27 12.65
CA GLY A 91 8.31 14.39 13.81
C GLY A 91 7.33 13.19 13.89
N GLN A 92 6.49 13.00 12.89
CA GLN A 92 5.56 11.87 12.82
C GLN A 92 5.99 10.85 11.77
N ILE A 93 5.99 9.56 12.12
CA ILE A 93 6.17 8.47 11.14
C ILE A 93 4.90 8.32 10.31
N ILE A 94 5.03 8.59 9.00
CA ILE A 94 3.92 8.56 8.04
C ILE A 94 3.99 7.37 7.07
N GLY A 95 5.08 6.61 7.14
CA GLY A 95 5.26 5.39 6.33
C GLY A 95 6.53 4.66 6.70
N PHE A 96 6.65 3.43 6.26
CA PHE A 96 7.85 2.63 6.45
C PHE A 96 8.04 1.60 5.33
N ALA A 97 9.27 1.12 5.18
CA ALA A 97 9.64 -0.01 4.33
C ALA A 97 10.54 -0.94 5.13
N MET A 98 10.28 -2.23 5.09
CA MET A 98 11.08 -3.25 5.75
C MET A 98 11.30 -4.43 4.79
N GLY A 99 12.51 -4.93 4.74
CA GLY A 99 12.85 -6.06 3.89
C GLY A 99 14.14 -6.72 4.31
N ASN A 100 14.56 -7.72 3.55
CA ASN A 100 15.77 -8.50 3.84
C ASN A 100 16.48 -8.94 2.56
N VAL A 101 17.71 -9.40 2.72
CA VAL A 101 18.49 -10.01 1.65
C VAL A 101 18.44 -11.53 1.76
N VAL A 102 17.88 -12.16 0.72
CA VAL A 102 17.80 -13.62 0.62
C VAL A 102 18.95 -14.15 -0.23
N THR A 103 19.78 -15.00 0.35
CA THR A 103 20.85 -15.70 -0.35
C THR A 103 20.51 -17.19 -0.46
N LYS A 104 20.59 -17.74 -1.67
CA LYS A 104 20.39 -19.18 -1.90
C LYS A 104 21.73 -19.89 -1.95
N LYS A 105 21.89 -20.98 -1.23
CA LYS A 105 23.09 -21.85 -1.36
C LYS A 105 23.30 -22.21 -2.83
N LYS A 106 24.52 -22.06 -3.34
CA LYS A 106 24.92 -22.34 -4.72
C LYS A 106 24.33 -21.35 -5.78
N SER A 107 23.77 -20.22 -5.39
CA SER A 107 23.43 -19.13 -6.30
C SER A 107 24.44 -18.01 -6.16
N ALA A 108 24.90 -17.47 -7.30
CA ALA A 108 25.69 -16.24 -7.32
C ALA A 108 24.80 -14.98 -7.12
N TRP A 109 23.49 -15.15 -7.10
CA TRP A 109 22.53 -14.06 -7.04
C TRP A 109 22.06 -13.80 -5.61
N LYS A 110 22.09 -12.54 -5.21
CA LYS A 110 21.42 -12.05 -4.01
C LYS A 110 20.05 -11.51 -4.42
N TYR A 111 19.05 -11.80 -3.64
CA TYR A 111 17.67 -11.37 -3.84
C TYR A 111 17.30 -10.37 -2.75
N GLY A 112 16.78 -9.21 -3.11
CA GLY A 112 16.20 -8.26 -2.17
C GLY A 112 14.71 -8.52 -2.04
N TYR A 113 14.23 -8.74 -0.84
CA TYR A 113 12.82 -8.99 -0.59
C TYR A 113 12.23 -7.84 0.21
N LEU A 114 11.38 -7.05 -0.43
CA LEU A 114 10.60 -6.03 0.25
C LEU A 114 9.38 -6.71 0.88
N VAL A 115 9.43 -6.86 2.19
CA VAL A 115 8.41 -7.57 2.98
C VAL A 115 7.22 -6.69 3.28
N TRP A 116 7.51 -5.47 3.72
CA TRP A 116 6.50 -4.49 4.12
C TRP A 116 6.78 -3.14 3.47
N LEU A 117 5.75 -2.53 2.90
CA LEU A 117 5.76 -1.14 2.42
C LEU A 117 4.41 -0.51 2.77
N VAL A 118 4.45 0.44 3.67
CA VAL A 118 3.26 1.07 4.22
C VAL A 118 3.37 2.58 4.14
N VAL A 119 2.27 3.22 3.80
CA VAL A 119 2.08 4.67 3.93
C VAL A 119 0.72 4.90 4.56
N SER A 120 0.68 5.74 5.59
CA SER A 120 -0.56 6.16 6.23
C SER A 120 -1.56 6.68 5.18
N PRO A 121 -2.84 6.27 5.26
CA PRO A 121 -3.86 6.65 4.28
C PRO A 121 -3.95 8.16 4.01
N GLU A 122 -3.73 8.98 5.03
CA GLU A 122 -3.77 10.45 4.96
C GLU A 122 -2.64 11.04 4.12
N PHE A 123 -1.49 10.34 4.03
CA PHE A 123 -0.28 10.78 3.33
C PHE A 123 -0.03 10.04 2.03
N GLN A 124 -1.00 9.27 1.56
CA GLN A 124 -0.92 8.61 0.26
C GLN A 124 -0.95 9.63 -0.88
N ARG A 125 -0.41 9.24 -2.05
CA ARG A 125 -0.30 10.09 -3.25
C ARG A 125 0.62 11.31 -3.14
N LEU A 126 1.34 11.46 -2.03
CA LEU A 126 2.40 12.46 -1.87
C LEU A 126 3.79 11.97 -2.31
N GLY A 127 3.86 10.77 -2.91
CA GLY A 127 5.12 10.17 -3.36
C GLY A 127 5.92 9.47 -2.27
N VAL A 128 5.38 9.32 -1.05
CA VAL A 128 6.07 8.70 0.10
C VAL A 128 6.52 7.28 -0.21
N ALA A 129 5.62 6.42 -0.72
CA ALA A 129 5.96 5.04 -1.08
C ALA A 129 7.07 4.97 -2.13
N SER A 130 7.08 5.89 -3.10
CA SER A 130 8.12 5.96 -4.12
C SER A 130 9.47 6.30 -3.52
N ARG A 131 9.53 7.25 -2.62
CA ARG A 131 10.78 7.67 -1.95
C ARG A 131 11.31 6.56 -1.03
N LEU A 132 10.44 5.91 -0.25
CA LEU A 132 10.81 4.74 0.56
C LEU A 132 11.37 3.62 -0.31
N PHE A 133 10.67 3.28 -1.41
CA PHE A 133 11.12 2.22 -2.31
C PHE A 133 12.47 2.55 -2.95
N HIS A 134 12.68 3.77 -3.46
CA HIS A 134 13.97 4.14 -4.04
C HIS A 134 15.12 4.05 -3.04
N LYS A 135 14.93 4.56 -1.82
CA LYS A 135 15.97 4.45 -0.78
C LYS A 135 16.27 3.00 -0.41
N PHE A 136 15.22 2.16 -0.34
CA PHE A 136 15.35 0.72 -0.13
C PHE A 136 16.12 0.05 -1.28
N GLU A 137 15.75 0.36 -2.52
CA GLU A 137 16.41 -0.15 -3.72
C GLU A 137 17.89 0.21 -3.75
N ASP A 138 18.24 1.47 -3.48
CA ASP A 138 19.63 1.94 -3.44
C ASP A 138 20.46 1.11 -2.45
N LYS A 139 19.99 0.96 -1.21
CA LYS A 139 20.65 0.15 -0.19
C LYS A 139 20.84 -1.32 -0.61
N MET A 140 19.82 -1.90 -1.20
CA MET A 140 19.87 -3.28 -1.69
C MET A 140 20.85 -3.45 -2.85
N VAL A 141 20.91 -2.49 -3.78
CA VAL A 141 21.86 -2.50 -4.89
C VAL A 141 23.30 -2.36 -4.37
N GLU A 142 23.55 -1.49 -3.40
CA GLU A 142 24.85 -1.36 -2.72
C GLU A 142 25.25 -2.68 -2.04
N ALA A 143 24.32 -3.42 -1.46
CA ALA A 143 24.55 -4.76 -0.89
C ALA A 143 24.79 -5.86 -1.96
N GLY A 144 24.71 -5.52 -3.24
CA GLY A 144 24.92 -6.44 -4.36
C GLY A 144 23.70 -7.27 -4.75
N VAL A 145 22.50 -6.84 -4.35
CA VAL A 145 21.24 -7.42 -4.82
C VAL A 145 21.08 -7.18 -6.33
N ARG A 146 20.61 -8.20 -7.04
CA ARG A 146 20.38 -8.15 -8.50
C ARG A 146 18.94 -8.42 -8.89
N ILE A 147 18.18 -9.04 -8.00
CA ILE A 147 16.78 -9.40 -8.25
C ILE A 147 15.96 -8.96 -7.05
N PHE A 148 14.92 -8.17 -7.30
CA PHE A 148 13.98 -7.76 -6.27
C PHE A 148 12.75 -8.65 -6.31
N MET A 149 12.24 -8.97 -5.15
CA MET A 149 11.01 -9.75 -4.96
C MET A 149 10.05 -8.98 -4.06
N ILE A 150 8.78 -9.12 -4.36
CA ILE A 150 7.66 -8.70 -3.51
C ILE A 150 6.58 -9.77 -3.58
N ASP A 151 5.70 -9.80 -2.63
CA ASP A 151 4.41 -10.45 -2.74
C ASP A 151 3.30 -9.49 -2.28
N THR A 152 2.13 -9.71 -2.84
CA THR A 152 0.93 -8.96 -2.49
C THR A 152 -0.29 -9.80 -2.87
N GLU A 153 -1.44 -9.50 -2.27
CA GLU A 153 -2.69 -10.14 -2.66
C GLU A 153 -3.00 -9.87 -4.14
N ALA A 154 -3.56 -10.88 -4.81
CA ALA A 154 -3.82 -10.82 -6.26
C ALA A 154 -4.84 -9.74 -6.66
N ASP A 155 -5.68 -9.31 -5.74
CA ASP A 155 -6.68 -8.26 -5.90
C ASP A 155 -6.22 -6.88 -5.39
N ASN A 156 -5.01 -6.79 -4.83
CA ASN A 156 -4.42 -5.51 -4.45
C ASN A 156 -3.93 -4.72 -5.67
N LEU A 157 -4.88 -4.22 -6.46
CA LEU A 157 -4.59 -3.49 -7.69
C LEU A 157 -3.68 -2.28 -7.50
N PRO A 158 -3.82 -1.47 -6.43
CA PRO A 158 -2.92 -0.34 -6.18
C PRO A 158 -1.45 -0.78 -6.04
N ALA A 159 -1.17 -1.84 -5.28
CA ALA A 159 0.18 -2.37 -5.13
C ALA A 159 0.72 -2.94 -6.45
N LEU A 160 -0.11 -3.70 -7.17
CA LEU A 160 0.28 -4.26 -8.47
C LEU A 160 0.64 -3.16 -9.48
N HIS A 161 -0.12 -2.07 -9.56
CA HIS A 161 0.19 -0.94 -10.41
C HIS A 161 1.48 -0.23 -9.99
N PHE A 162 1.65 -0.03 -8.67
CA PHE A 162 2.83 0.61 -8.11
C PHE A 162 4.11 -0.15 -8.47
N PHE A 163 4.13 -1.48 -8.31
CA PHE A 163 5.32 -2.30 -8.58
C PHE A 163 5.56 -2.51 -10.07
N ARG A 164 4.51 -2.69 -10.87
CA ARG A 164 4.67 -2.77 -12.35
C ARG A 164 5.30 -1.51 -12.93
N ALA A 165 4.91 -0.33 -12.45
CA ALA A 165 5.51 0.93 -12.88
C ALA A 165 7.01 1.05 -12.53
N ARG A 166 7.53 0.17 -11.64
CA ARG A 166 8.94 0.07 -11.22
C ARG A 166 9.69 -1.10 -11.85
N GLY A 167 9.10 -1.72 -12.86
CA GLY A 167 9.75 -2.79 -13.61
C GLY A 167 9.53 -4.19 -13.04
N PHE A 168 8.73 -4.37 -11.99
CA PHE A 168 8.34 -5.70 -11.54
C PHE A 168 7.44 -6.36 -12.59
N GLY A 169 7.82 -7.56 -13.00
CA GLY A 169 7.12 -8.34 -14.00
C GLY A 169 7.05 -9.81 -13.65
N SER A 170 6.53 -10.61 -14.59
CA SER A 170 6.46 -12.08 -14.47
C SER A 170 5.81 -12.56 -13.16
N PRO A 171 4.59 -12.11 -12.83
CA PRO A 171 3.94 -12.50 -11.59
C PRO A 171 3.69 -14.00 -11.56
N GLN A 172 3.96 -14.62 -10.42
CA GLN A 172 3.64 -16.03 -10.15
C GLN A 172 2.55 -16.07 -9.10
N GLN A 173 1.51 -16.87 -9.35
CA GLN A 173 0.42 -17.01 -8.39
C GLN A 173 0.79 -18.06 -7.33
N HIS A 174 0.59 -17.70 -6.07
CA HIS A 174 0.65 -18.61 -4.94
C HIS A 174 -0.76 -18.86 -4.43
N ILE A 175 -1.07 -20.13 -4.13
CA ILE A 175 -2.36 -20.53 -3.59
C ILE A 175 -2.18 -20.82 -2.10
N TYR A 176 -2.87 -20.03 -1.28
CA TYR A 176 -2.94 -20.27 0.16
C TYR A 176 -4.17 -21.12 0.49
N MET A 177 -3.97 -22.20 1.23
CA MET A 177 -5.05 -23.12 1.58
C MET A 177 -5.07 -23.33 3.10
N THR A 178 -6.27 -23.30 3.69
CA THR A 178 -6.47 -23.59 5.10
C THR A 178 -7.34 -24.83 5.28
N TYR A 179 -7.12 -25.56 6.35
CA TYR A 179 -7.93 -26.70 6.73
C TYR A 179 -8.32 -26.60 8.21
N ASN A 180 -9.62 -26.63 8.47
CA ASN A 180 -10.14 -26.70 9.84
C ASN A 180 -10.65 -28.12 10.12
N PRO A 181 -9.91 -28.93 10.88
CA PRO A 181 -10.31 -30.32 11.17
C PRO A 181 -11.61 -30.40 11.97
N ALA A 182 -11.84 -29.48 12.92
CA ALA A 182 -13.05 -29.47 13.72
C ALA A 182 -14.34 -29.22 12.90
N ALA A 183 -14.26 -28.27 11.96
CA ALA A 183 -15.39 -28.01 11.04
C ALA A 183 -15.67 -29.18 10.11
N THR A 184 -14.65 -29.92 9.68
CA THR A 184 -14.80 -31.10 8.82
C THR A 184 -15.45 -32.25 9.58
N GLU A 185 -15.10 -32.49 10.82
CA GLU A 185 -15.75 -33.53 11.65
C GLU A 185 -17.22 -33.18 11.90
N GLN A 186 -17.55 -31.94 12.20
CA GLN A 186 -18.96 -31.49 12.35
C GLN A 186 -19.76 -31.69 11.04
N GLN A 187 -19.16 -31.44 9.88
CA GLN A 187 -19.82 -31.70 8.60
C GLN A 187 -20.04 -33.20 8.34
N LYS A 188 -19.07 -34.06 8.69
CA LYS A 188 -19.19 -35.51 8.60
C LYS A 188 -20.30 -36.02 9.51
N GLU A 189 -20.37 -35.54 10.73
CA GLU A 189 -21.39 -35.90 11.70
C GLU A 189 -22.80 -35.46 11.27
N LYS A 190 -22.96 -34.22 10.78
CA LYS A 190 -24.21 -33.78 10.18
C LYS A 190 -24.65 -34.66 9.00
N LYS A 191 -23.71 -35.05 8.12
CA LYS A 191 -24.01 -35.96 7.00
C LYS A 191 -24.41 -37.37 7.47
N ARG A 192 -23.77 -37.92 8.50
CA ARG A 192 -24.13 -39.20 9.11
C ARG A 192 -25.55 -39.17 9.69
N ASN A 193 -25.87 -38.11 10.46
CA ASN A 193 -27.18 -37.95 11.09
C ASN A 193 -28.31 -37.78 10.08
N LEU A 194 -28.05 -37.08 8.96
CA LEU A 194 -29.04 -36.94 7.87
C LEU A 194 -29.29 -38.25 7.12
N ARG A 195 -28.25 -39.08 6.92
CA ARG A 195 -28.37 -40.40 6.33
C ARG A 195 -29.13 -41.39 7.24
N GLY A 196 -28.87 -41.32 8.57
CA GLY A 196 -29.56 -42.13 9.57
C GLY A 196 -31.08 -41.82 9.61
N LYS A 197 -31.46 -40.55 9.55
CA LYS A 197 -32.87 -40.13 9.49
C LYS A 197 -33.61 -40.60 8.21
N LYS A 198 -32.93 -40.60 7.06
CA LYS A 198 -33.53 -41.08 5.79
C LYS A 198 -33.79 -42.60 5.78
N ASN A 199 -32.93 -43.39 6.41
CA ASN A 199 -33.09 -44.84 6.46
C ASN A 199 -34.13 -45.27 7.52
N GLY A 200 -34.28 -44.52 8.63
CA GLY A 200 -35.29 -44.81 9.64
C GLY A 200 -36.73 -44.52 9.20
N SER A 201 -36.94 -43.65 8.21
CA SER A 201 -38.30 -43.32 7.70
C SER A 201 -38.84 -44.32 6.66
N LYS A 202 -37.95 -45.16 6.05
CA LYS A 202 -38.36 -46.17 5.09
C LYS A 202 -38.92 -47.46 5.74
N HIS A 203 -38.62 -47.72 7.00
CA HIS A 203 -39.09 -48.91 7.73
C HIS A 203 -40.43 -48.75 8.44
N ARG A 204 -41.04 -47.56 8.41
CA ARG A 204 -42.36 -47.29 9.04
C ARG A 204 -43.57 -47.23 8.08
N ARG A 205 -43.40 -47.58 6.80
CA ARG A 205 -44.48 -47.58 5.81
C ARG A 205 -44.68 -49.00 5.21
N GLY A 206 -44.66 -50.02 6.02
CA GLY A 206 -44.96 -51.40 5.60
C GLY A 206 -45.49 -52.15 6.79
N GLY A 207 -46.74 -51.89 7.15
CA GLY A 207 -47.51 -52.61 8.11
C GLY A 207 -48.98 -52.31 7.91
#